data_2c3a463f7057ebcb00cf1448a2af6fcf
#
_entry.id   2c3a463f7057ebcb00cf1448a2af6fcf
#
_cell.length_a   1.000
_cell.length_b   1.000
_cell.length_c   1.000
_cell.angle_alpha   90.00
_cell.angle_beta   90.00
_cell.angle_gamma   90.00
#
_symmetry.space_group_name_H-M   'P 1'
#
loop_
_entity.id
_entity.type
_entity.pdbx_description
1 polymer ?
#
loop_
_entity_poly.entity_id
_entity_poly.type
_entity_poly.pdbx_seq_one_letter_code
_entity_poly.pdbx_strand_id
1 'polypeptide(L)'
;LRDREDYVRNAALSTLGKMGPISVAAMMDEVVKPLDYSEDQLYMRIICIRSLGALGAKAMVSVPLLIKNSKHEDINVRLEAVIALRKIGGDDSMPGEIGWLAEPDEMIWPKVGPKMEGNFLMFAEAKQMVIYAIVDTLLQSIDDPDQRVSYAAIKGVANFGKKALPVKDKLVDYMNRGSPVIRRVAIDTLANMGEEADDVIPDLVTALSDFDVNVQWAAIQALRMKGNKAVPELIYMLEYDDDLLTPNILKTFAEIGNEAKDAVNNLLVMLEHDNPQYRALAAEALGEIGEPSRQIISSL
;
A
#
# COMPACT_ATOMS: atom_id res chain seq x y z
N LEU A 1 5.15 5.67 -32.30
CA LEU A 1 4.03 5.34 -31.40
C LEU A 1 2.65 5.35 -32.09
N ARG A 2 2.54 6.00 -33.26
CA ARG A 2 1.26 6.10 -34.03
C ARG A 2 0.98 4.90 -34.95
N ASP A 3 1.80 3.88 -34.92
CA ASP A 3 1.63 2.72 -35.77
C ASP A 3 0.40 1.88 -35.31
N ARG A 4 -0.29 1.26 -36.27
CA ARG A 4 -1.48 0.43 -36.00
C ARG A 4 -1.11 -0.92 -35.36
N GLU A 5 0.09 -1.41 -35.61
CA GLU A 5 0.57 -2.70 -35.13
C GLU A 5 1.18 -2.60 -33.72
N ASP A 6 0.70 -3.43 -32.80
CA ASP A 6 1.16 -3.46 -31.40
C ASP A 6 2.66 -3.74 -31.26
N TYR A 7 3.21 -4.64 -32.09
CA TYR A 7 4.63 -4.98 -32.02
C TYR A 7 5.53 -3.82 -32.43
N VAL A 8 5.09 -2.97 -33.40
CA VAL A 8 5.82 -1.76 -33.81
C VAL A 8 5.80 -0.73 -32.69
N ARG A 9 4.64 -0.52 -32.06
CA ARG A 9 4.54 0.38 -30.91
C ARG A 9 5.42 -0.07 -29.74
N ASN A 10 5.42 -1.38 -29.44
CA ASN A 10 6.24 -1.94 -28.37
C ASN A 10 7.75 -1.82 -28.68
N ALA A 11 8.17 -2.01 -29.93
CA ALA A 11 9.55 -1.79 -30.35
C ALA A 11 9.96 -0.32 -30.20
N ALA A 12 9.08 0.61 -30.60
CA ALA A 12 9.31 2.04 -30.43
C ALA A 12 9.39 2.43 -28.94
N LEU A 13 8.54 1.86 -28.07
CA LEU A 13 8.58 2.07 -26.62
C LEU A 13 9.89 1.58 -26.00
N SER A 14 10.34 0.37 -26.40
CA SER A 14 11.63 -0.18 -25.95
C SER A 14 12.79 0.73 -26.37
N THR A 15 12.73 1.29 -27.57
CA THR A 15 13.74 2.24 -28.06
C THR A 15 13.73 3.54 -27.26
N LEU A 16 12.55 4.13 -27.04
CA LEU A 16 12.40 5.34 -26.22
C LEU A 16 12.93 5.11 -24.79
N GLY A 17 12.68 3.94 -24.20
CA GLY A 17 13.23 3.56 -22.92
C GLY A 17 14.76 3.56 -22.86
N LYS A 18 15.44 3.27 -23.96
CA LYS A 18 16.91 3.32 -24.08
C LYS A 18 17.45 4.74 -24.28
N MET A 19 16.62 5.68 -24.74
CA MET A 19 17.02 7.07 -24.99
C MET A 19 17.09 7.93 -23.71
N GLY A 20 16.61 7.40 -22.58
CA GLY A 20 16.73 8.06 -21.27
C GLY A 20 15.89 9.34 -21.13
N PRO A 21 16.38 10.37 -20.40
CA PRO A 21 15.61 11.55 -20.00
C PRO A 21 14.99 12.35 -21.16
N ILE A 22 15.64 12.38 -22.31
CA ILE A 22 15.14 13.11 -23.50
C ILE A 22 13.79 12.53 -23.96
N SER A 23 13.65 11.21 -23.93
CA SER A 23 12.39 10.56 -24.30
C SER A 23 11.28 10.81 -23.29
N VAL A 24 11.62 10.92 -22.00
CA VAL A 24 10.67 11.26 -20.93
C VAL A 24 10.08 12.65 -21.16
N ALA A 25 10.92 13.66 -21.43
CA ALA A 25 10.49 15.02 -21.73
C ALA A 25 9.54 15.07 -22.94
N ALA A 26 9.92 14.43 -24.05
CA ALA A 26 9.09 14.39 -25.25
C ALA A 26 7.71 13.70 -25.01
N MET A 27 7.66 12.65 -24.20
CA MET A 27 6.41 12.00 -23.84
C MET A 27 5.56 12.87 -22.91
N MET A 28 6.17 13.57 -21.96
CA MET A 28 5.47 14.52 -21.09
C MET A 28 4.85 15.66 -21.90
N ASP A 29 5.58 16.22 -22.87
CA ASP A 29 5.07 17.26 -23.76
C ASP A 29 3.83 16.79 -24.52
N GLU A 30 3.80 15.55 -24.98
CA GLU A 30 2.63 14.98 -25.66
C GLU A 30 1.44 14.83 -24.73
N VAL A 31 1.67 14.41 -23.48
CA VAL A 31 0.61 14.25 -22.46
C VAL A 31 0.01 15.58 -22.02
N VAL A 32 0.78 16.66 -22.04
CA VAL A 32 0.33 18.01 -21.63
C VAL A 32 -0.49 18.71 -22.72
N LYS A 33 -0.36 18.33 -23.98
CA LYS A 33 -1.11 18.98 -25.07
C LYS A 33 -2.60 19.01 -24.78
N PRO A 34 -3.28 20.15 -25.07
CA PRO A 34 -4.74 20.20 -24.98
C PRO A 34 -5.36 19.10 -25.84
N LEU A 35 -6.38 18.41 -25.31
CA LEU A 35 -7.15 17.46 -26.11
C LEU A 35 -8.14 18.22 -26.98
N ASP A 36 -8.13 17.94 -28.27
CA ASP A 36 -9.22 18.29 -29.19
C ASP A 36 -10.32 17.20 -29.19
N TYR A 37 -10.19 16.22 -28.26
CA TYR A 37 -11.06 15.04 -28.12
C TYR A 37 -11.12 14.16 -29.38
N SER A 38 -10.16 14.29 -30.30
CA SER A 38 -9.99 13.29 -31.35
C SER A 38 -9.51 11.96 -30.75
N GLU A 39 -9.98 10.84 -31.32
CA GLU A 39 -9.55 9.50 -30.87
C GLU A 39 -8.04 9.34 -30.96
N ASP A 40 -7.41 9.94 -31.96
CA ASP A 40 -5.96 9.88 -32.16
C ASP A 40 -5.17 10.57 -31.05
N GLN A 41 -5.62 11.74 -30.57
CA GLN A 41 -4.95 12.45 -29.48
C GLN A 41 -5.12 11.74 -28.13
N LEU A 42 -6.32 11.25 -27.87
CA LEU A 42 -6.61 10.46 -26.66
C LEU A 42 -5.74 9.20 -26.62
N TYR A 43 -5.66 8.50 -27.75
CA TYR A 43 -4.84 7.31 -27.90
C TYR A 43 -3.35 7.61 -27.68
N MET A 44 -2.83 8.69 -28.26
CA MET A 44 -1.43 9.12 -28.07
C MET A 44 -1.13 9.44 -26.60
N ARG A 45 -2.03 10.13 -25.92
CA ARG A 45 -1.89 10.42 -24.47
C ARG A 45 -1.79 9.14 -23.67
N ILE A 46 -2.68 8.19 -23.89
CA ILE A 46 -2.70 6.88 -23.22
C ILE A 46 -1.37 6.14 -23.44
N ILE A 47 -0.88 6.10 -24.69
CA ILE A 47 0.39 5.43 -25.01
C ILE A 47 1.58 6.12 -24.36
N CYS A 48 1.64 7.44 -24.34
CA CYS A 48 2.72 8.17 -23.67
C CYS A 48 2.70 7.91 -22.15
N ILE A 49 1.54 7.94 -21.52
CA ILE A 49 1.38 7.61 -20.08
C ILE A 49 1.85 6.17 -19.80
N ARG A 50 1.40 5.20 -20.59
CA ARG A 50 1.83 3.80 -20.50
C ARG A 50 3.33 3.64 -20.63
N SER A 51 3.93 4.40 -21.54
CA SER A 51 5.37 4.39 -21.81
C SER A 51 6.17 4.94 -20.63
N LEU A 52 5.71 6.06 -20.05
CA LEU A 52 6.30 6.63 -18.84
C LEU A 52 6.28 5.60 -17.70
N GLY A 53 5.17 4.91 -17.50
CA GLY A 53 5.07 3.82 -16.53
C GLY A 53 6.04 2.66 -16.81
N ALA A 54 6.26 2.31 -18.08
CA ALA A 54 7.20 1.24 -18.46
C ALA A 54 8.67 1.61 -18.23
N LEU A 55 9.00 2.89 -18.15
CA LEU A 55 10.33 3.39 -17.81
C LEU A 55 10.64 3.29 -16.31
N GLY A 56 9.63 3.01 -15.47
CA GLY A 56 9.79 2.89 -14.04
C GLY A 56 10.38 4.15 -13.40
N ALA A 57 11.34 3.98 -12.51
CA ALA A 57 11.98 5.08 -11.78
C ALA A 57 12.63 6.15 -12.69
N LYS A 58 13.01 5.80 -13.92
CA LYS A 58 13.58 6.77 -14.87
C LYS A 58 12.58 7.87 -15.28
N ALA A 59 11.28 7.61 -15.13
CA ALA A 59 10.22 8.55 -15.42
C ALA A 59 9.65 9.26 -14.18
N MET A 60 10.35 9.25 -13.04
CA MET A 60 9.87 9.85 -11.78
C MET A 60 9.50 11.34 -11.93
N VAL A 61 10.19 12.08 -12.79
CA VAL A 61 9.88 13.49 -13.09
C VAL A 61 8.46 13.67 -13.66
N SER A 62 7.86 12.61 -14.23
CA SER A 62 6.50 12.67 -14.78
C SER A 62 5.39 12.46 -13.72
N VAL A 63 5.74 12.13 -12.48
CA VAL A 63 4.75 11.81 -11.42
C VAL A 63 3.70 12.91 -11.23
N PRO A 64 4.02 14.22 -11.14
CA PRO A 64 2.99 15.25 -11.00
C PRO A 64 2.00 15.27 -12.17
N LEU A 65 2.49 15.00 -13.38
CA LEU A 65 1.64 14.91 -14.56
C LEU A 65 0.74 13.67 -14.53
N LEU A 66 1.26 12.53 -14.08
CA LEU A 66 0.50 11.29 -13.94
C LEU A 66 -0.57 11.42 -12.84
N ILE A 67 -0.26 12.09 -11.73
CA ILE A 67 -1.23 12.42 -10.67
C ILE A 67 -2.39 13.26 -11.24
N LYS A 68 -2.09 14.25 -12.08
CA LYS A 68 -3.14 15.03 -12.76
C LYS A 68 -4.01 14.15 -13.67
N ASN A 69 -3.39 13.23 -14.42
CA ASN A 69 -4.10 12.34 -15.34
C ASN A 69 -4.84 11.18 -14.64
N SER A 70 -4.53 10.85 -13.39
CA SER A 70 -5.33 9.90 -12.61
C SER A 70 -6.74 10.42 -12.25
N LYS A 71 -6.99 11.70 -12.46
CA LYS A 71 -8.29 12.37 -12.27
C LYS A 71 -8.94 12.79 -13.60
N HIS A 72 -8.47 12.26 -14.73
CA HIS A 72 -8.96 12.61 -16.06
C HIS A 72 -10.39 12.09 -16.28
N GLU A 73 -11.17 12.77 -17.13
CA GLU A 73 -12.54 12.36 -17.48
C GLU A 73 -12.59 10.98 -18.15
N ASP A 74 -11.65 10.71 -19.07
CA ASP A 74 -11.55 9.43 -19.77
C ASP A 74 -10.99 8.34 -18.85
N ILE A 75 -11.70 7.22 -18.78
CA ILE A 75 -11.40 6.07 -17.92
C ILE A 75 -10.04 5.45 -18.27
N ASN A 76 -9.70 5.33 -19.55
CA ASN A 76 -8.46 4.69 -19.97
C ASN A 76 -7.25 5.55 -19.63
N VAL A 77 -7.40 6.89 -19.67
CA VAL A 77 -6.36 7.83 -19.21
C VAL A 77 -6.15 7.67 -17.70
N ARG A 78 -7.23 7.61 -16.90
CA ARG A 78 -7.11 7.39 -15.45
C ARG A 78 -6.44 6.05 -15.15
N LEU A 79 -6.89 4.99 -15.79
CA LEU A 79 -6.36 3.64 -15.61
C LEU A 79 -4.85 3.57 -15.89
N GLU A 80 -4.42 4.06 -17.04
CA GLU A 80 -3.00 4.03 -17.40
C GLU A 80 -2.15 4.94 -16.50
N ALA A 81 -2.68 6.07 -16.05
CA ALA A 81 -2.00 6.93 -15.09
C ALA A 81 -1.78 6.23 -13.75
N VAL A 82 -2.79 5.54 -13.22
CA VAL A 82 -2.70 4.74 -11.99
C VAL A 82 -1.70 3.59 -12.15
N ILE A 83 -1.75 2.87 -13.27
CA ILE A 83 -0.79 1.81 -13.58
C ILE A 83 0.64 2.35 -13.69
N ALA A 84 0.83 3.51 -14.32
CA ALA A 84 2.13 4.15 -14.46
C ALA A 84 2.70 4.59 -13.10
N LEU A 85 1.89 5.23 -12.25
CA LEU A 85 2.28 5.61 -10.89
C LEU A 85 2.71 4.40 -10.07
N ARG A 86 1.95 3.29 -10.14
CA ARG A 86 2.30 2.04 -9.47
C ARG A 86 3.66 1.52 -9.91
N LYS A 87 3.94 1.50 -11.22
CA LYS A 87 5.20 1.01 -11.78
C LYS A 87 6.37 1.89 -11.39
N ILE A 88 6.20 3.21 -11.43
CA ILE A 88 7.26 4.16 -11.08
C ILE A 88 7.60 4.06 -9.58
N GLY A 89 6.60 4.02 -8.71
CA GLY A 89 6.81 3.96 -7.27
C GLY A 89 7.24 2.59 -6.75
N GLY A 90 6.78 1.50 -7.39
CA GLY A 90 7.10 0.12 -7.01
C GLY A 90 8.44 -0.41 -7.55
N ASP A 91 9.13 0.35 -8.39
CA ASP A 91 10.40 -0.06 -8.99
C ASP A 91 11.53 -0.08 -7.94
N ASP A 92 12.06 -1.26 -7.65
CA ASP A 92 13.18 -1.46 -6.71
C ASP A 92 14.52 -0.99 -7.29
N SER A 93 14.60 -0.86 -8.61
CA SER A 93 15.79 -0.36 -9.31
C SER A 93 15.93 1.16 -9.24
N MET A 94 15.18 1.84 -8.35
CA MET A 94 15.35 3.28 -8.11
C MET A 94 16.83 3.57 -7.82
N PRO A 95 17.55 4.29 -8.72
CA PRO A 95 18.95 4.58 -8.51
C PRO A 95 19.13 5.35 -7.21
N GLY A 96 20.07 4.89 -6.37
CA GLY A 96 20.48 5.61 -5.15
C GLY A 96 21.03 7.00 -5.47
N GLU A 97 21.52 7.18 -6.68
CA GLU A 97 21.96 8.45 -7.24
C GLU A 97 21.07 8.75 -8.45
N ILE A 98 20.22 9.76 -8.34
CA ILE A 98 19.49 10.30 -9.47
C ILE A 98 20.44 11.23 -10.22
N GLY A 99 21.41 10.65 -10.96
CA GLY A 99 22.48 11.38 -11.63
C GLY A 99 22.04 12.37 -12.72
N TRP A 100 20.73 12.47 -12.99
CA TRP A 100 20.16 13.43 -13.93
C TRP A 100 19.33 14.55 -13.25
N LEU A 101 19.29 14.58 -11.91
CA LEU A 101 18.85 15.76 -11.16
C LEU A 101 20.02 16.75 -10.95
N ALA A 102 21.12 16.62 -11.68
CA ALA A 102 22.37 17.30 -11.44
C ALA A 102 22.40 18.78 -11.81
N GLU A 103 21.41 19.30 -12.54
CA GLU A 103 21.35 20.72 -12.89
C GLU A 103 20.02 21.32 -12.45
N PRO A 104 19.99 22.14 -11.36
CA PRO A 104 18.77 22.74 -10.81
C PRO A 104 18.04 23.69 -11.76
N ASP A 105 18.72 24.22 -12.77
CA ASP A 105 18.19 25.29 -13.64
C ASP A 105 17.36 24.79 -14.84
N GLU A 106 17.37 23.49 -15.16
CA GLU A 106 16.62 22.92 -16.28
C GLU A 106 15.43 22.03 -15.86
N MET A 107 15.17 21.88 -14.58
CA MET A 107 14.03 21.09 -14.13
C MET A 107 12.72 21.84 -14.30
N ILE A 108 11.86 21.35 -15.18
CA ILE A 108 10.44 21.72 -15.26
C ILE A 108 9.71 21.10 -14.05
N TRP A 109 10.17 21.42 -12.85
CA TRP A 109 9.41 21.19 -11.64
C TRP A 109 8.45 22.38 -11.48
N PRO A 110 7.13 22.18 -11.36
CA PRO A 110 6.24 23.30 -11.15
C PRO A 110 6.68 24.07 -9.90
N LYS A 111 6.64 25.39 -9.94
CA LYS A 111 7.09 26.37 -8.92
C LYS A 111 6.41 26.22 -7.53
N VAL A 112 6.10 25.00 -7.09
CA VAL A 112 5.34 24.68 -5.87
C VAL A 112 6.23 24.01 -4.81
N GLY A 113 7.52 23.78 -5.08
CA GLY A 113 8.48 23.20 -4.12
C GLY A 113 9.50 24.24 -3.62
N PRO A 114 10.11 24.05 -2.42
CA PRO A 114 11.18 24.90 -1.94
C PRO A 114 12.36 24.85 -2.92
N LYS A 115 13.03 26.00 -3.14
CA LYS A 115 14.23 26.09 -3.97
C LYS A 115 15.28 25.10 -3.44
N MET A 116 15.64 24.11 -4.26
CA MET A 116 16.66 23.12 -3.92
C MET A 116 18.06 23.70 -4.17
N GLU A 117 18.69 24.22 -3.14
CA GLU A 117 20.13 24.48 -3.14
C GLU A 117 20.84 23.33 -2.45
N GLY A 118 21.53 22.54 -3.23
CA GLY A 118 22.60 21.59 -2.97
C GLY A 118 22.71 20.94 -1.60
N ASN A 119 22.05 19.81 -1.35
CA ASN A 119 22.52 18.84 -0.35
C ASN A 119 21.87 17.46 -0.60
N PHE A 120 22.65 16.39 -0.47
CA PHE A 120 22.26 14.99 -0.62
C PHE A 120 21.04 14.59 0.26
N LEU A 121 20.87 15.20 1.43
CA LEU A 121 19.70 15.04 2.31
C LEU A 121 18.39 15.49 1.63
N MET A 122 18.42 16.56 0.83
CA MET A 122 17.24 17.05 0.10
C MET A 122 16.74 16.08 -0.97
N PHE A 123 17.63 15.27 -1.56
CA PHE A 123 17.22 14.25 -2.57
C PHE A 123 16.49 13.08 -1.93
N ALA A 124 16.89 12.65 -0.74
CA ALA A 124 16.18 11.60 0.00
C ALA A 124 14.78 12.07 0.40
N GLU A 125 14.65 13.30 0.88
CA GLU A 125 13.37 13.93 1.22
C GLU A 125 12.48 14.12 0.00
N ALA A 126 13.02 14.57 -1.14
CA ALA A 126 12.28 14.73 -2.38
C ALA A 126 11.75 13.38 -2.90
N LYS A 127 12.58 12.32 -2.86
CA LYS A 127 12.15 10.96 -3.22
C LYS A 127 11.01 10.49 -2.31
N GLN A 128 11.12 10.73 -1.02
CA GLN A 128 10.12 10.38 -0.04
C GLN A 128 8.79 11.11 -0.29
N MET A 129 8.85 12.41 -0.61
CA MET A 129 7.67 13.21 -0.99
C MET A 129 7.01 12.68 -2.26
N VAL A 130 7.78 12.25 -3.26
CA VAL A 130 7.22 11.65 -4.48
C VAL A 130 6.53 10.33 -4.19
N ILE A 131 7.12 9.45 -3.40
CA ILE A 131 6.50 8.20 -2.97
C ILE A 131 5.20 8.49 -2.19
N TYR A 132 5.24 9.45 -1.27
CA TYR A 132 4.05 9.92 -0.56
C TYR A 132 2.92 10.30 -1.53
N ALA A 133 3.22 11.17 -2.51
CA ALA A 133 2.23 11.64 -3.48
C ALA A 133 1.67 10.49 -4.35
N ILE A 134 2.50 9.51 -4.71
CA ILE A 134 2.06 8.33 -5.45
C ILE A 134 1.10 7.49 -4.61
N VAL A 135 1.49 7.12 -3.39
CA VAL A 135 0.67 6.27 -2.52
C VAL A 135 -0.65 6.95 -2.19
N ASP A 136 -0.62 8.25 -1.87
CA ASP A 136 -1.83 9.03 -1.64
C ASP A 136 -2.77 9.04 -2.85
N THR A 137 -2.23 9.23 -4.05
CA THR A 137 -3.02 9.19 -5.29
C THR A 137 -3.62 7.82 -5.55
N LEU A 138 -2.86 6.74 -5.31
CA LEU A 138 -3.35 5.38 -5.45
C LEU A 138 -4.47 5.10 -4.44
N LEU A 139 -4.33 5.52 -3.18
CA LEU A 139 -5.38 5.38 -2.17
C LEU A 139 -6.67 6.11 -2.57
N GLN A 140 -6.56 7.35 -3.10
CA GLN A 140 -7.73 8.08 -3.62
C GLN A 140 -8.37 7.38 -4.84
N SER A 141 -7.58 6.69 -5.65
CA SER A 141 -8.06 5.98 -6.84
C SER A 141 -8.72 4.62 -6.54
N ILE A 142 -8.67 4.14 -5.28
CA ILE A 142 -9.37 2.91 -4.88
C ILE A 142 -10.88 3.09 -4.98
N ASP A 143 -11.39 4.30 -4.74
CA ASP A 143 -12.81 4.63 -4.84
C ASP A 143 -13.24 5.11 -6.25
N ASP A 144 -12.40 4.90 -7.29
CA ASP A 144 -12.79 5.23 -8.67
C ASP A 144 -14.03 4.42 -9.07
N PRO A 145 -15.03 5.05 -9.70
CA PRO A 145 -16.24 4.36 -10.14
C PRO A 145 -15.98 3.26 -11.18
N ASP A 146 -14.85 3.28 -11.89
CA ASP A 146 -14.45 2.19 -12.77
C ASP A 146 -13.62 1.15 -12.02
N GLN A 147 -14.13 -0.08 -11.95
CA GLN A 147 -13.50 -1.18 -11.22
C GLN A 147 -12.06 -1.51 -11.68
N ARG A 148 -11.70 -1.23 -12.93
CA ARG A 148 -10.34 -1.48 -13.46
C ARG A 148 -9.35 -0.51 -12.85
N VAL A 149 -9.76 0.76 -12.67
CA VAL A 149 -8.95 1.79 -12.02
C VAL A 149 -8.79 1.46 -10.54
N SER A 150 -9.89 1.18 -9.85
CA SER A 150 -9.90 0.75 -8.45
C SER A 150 -8.99 -0.47 -8.21
N TYR A 151 -9.13 -1.52 -9.02
CA TYR A 151 -8.28 -2.72 -8.92
C TYR A 151 -6.79 -2.45 -9.17
N ALA A 152 -6.47 -1.60 -10.14
CA ALA A 152 -5.09 -1.21 -10.43
C ALA A 152 -4.48 -0.43 -9.24
N ALA A 153 -5.26 0.43 -8.60
CA ALA A 153 -4.87 1.20 -7.43
C ALA A 153 -4.62 0.29 -6.22
N ILE A 154 -5.54 -0.64 -5.90
CA ILE A 154 -5.39 -1.63 -4.82
C ILE A 154 -4.09 -2.42 -4.99
N LYS A 155 -3.86 -2.98 -6.19
CA LYS A 155 -2.60 -3.68 -6.48
C LYS A 155 -1.37 -2.78 -6.37
N GLY A 156 -1.55 -1.50 -6.65
CA GLY A 156 -0.48 -0.52 -6.52
C GLY A 156 -0.05 -0.36 -5.06
N VAL A 157 -0.97 -0.01 -4.20
CA VAL A 157 -0.69 0.28 -2.77
C VAL A 157 -0.08 -0.94 -2.08
N ALA A 158 -0.62 -2.13 -2.29
CA ALA A 158 -0.16 -3.37 -1.64
C ALA A 158 1.33 -3.69 -1.91
N ASN A 159 1.88 -3.22 -3.03
CA ASN A 159 3.27 -3.51 -3.43
C ASN A 159 4.31 -2.56 -2.83
N PHE A 160 3.89 -1.52 -2.10
CA PHE A 160 4.85 -0.52 -1.61
C PHE A 160 5.63 -0.97 -0.37
N GLY A 161 5.05 -1.82 0.51
CA GLY A 161 5.73 -2.30 1.72
C GLY A 161 6.43 -1.17 2.49
N LYS A 162 7.69 -1.37 2.86
CA LYS A 162 8.50 -0.36 3.58
C LYS A 162 8.61 1.00 2.89
N LYS A 163 8.46 1.07 1.57
CA LYS A 163 8.48 2.35 0.83
C LYS A 163 7.30 3.26 1.20
N ALA A 164 6.23 2.70 1.76
CA ALA A 164 5.07 3.46 2.22
C ALA A 164 5.24 4.03 3.65
N LEU A 165 6.36 3.82 4.35
CA LEU A 165 6.63 4.41 5.67
C LEU A 165 6.35 5.92 5.76
N PRO A 166 6.68 6.74 4.74
CA PRO A 166 6.37 8.18 4.78
C PRO A 166 4.89 8.52 4.88
N VAL A 167 4.02 7.59 4.52
CA VAL A 167 2.55 7.76 4.57
C VAL A 167 1.89 6.92 5.68
N LYS A 168 2.67 6.37 6.60
CA LYS A 168 2.19 5.51 7.69
C LYS A 168 1.00 6.12 8.42
N ASP A 169 1.14 7.35 8.91
CA ASP A 169 0.08 8.03 9.66
C ASP A 169 -1.19 8.24 8.82
N LYS A 170 -1.02 8.50 7.52
CA LYS A 170 -2.15 8.62 6.60
C LYS A 170 -2.81 7.26 6.33
N LEU A 171 -2.05 6.17 6.27
CA LEU A 171 -2.61 4.82 6.17
C LEU A 171 -3.41 4.45 7.43
N VAL A 172 -2.93 4.84 8.62
CA VAL A 172 -3.71 4.69 9.87
C VAL A 172 -5.03 5.48 9.79
N ASP A 173 -5.01 6.72 9.28
CA ASP A 173 -6.25 7.48 9.08
C ASP A 173 -7.20 6.80 8.08
N TYR A 174 -6.69 6.29 6.96
CA TYR A 174 -7.49 5.52 6.00
C TYR A 174 -8.03 4.20 6.57
N MET A 175 -7.26 3.51 7.40
CA MET A 175 -7.71 2.30 8.11
C MET A 175 -8.91 2.61 9.02
N ASN A 176 -8.96 3.78 9.62
CA ASN A 176 -10.01 4.16 10.56
C ASN A 176 -11.25 4.75 9.89
N ARG A 177 -11.11 5.39 8.73
CA ARG A 177 -12.16 6.24 8.11
C ARG A 177 -12.51 5.90 6.67
N GLY A 178 -11.74 5.04 6.02
CA GLY A 178 -11.95 4.68 4.62
C GLY A 178 -13.19 3.81 4.38
N SER A 179 -13.52 3.58 3.11
CA SER A 179 -14.44 2.49 2.75
C SER A 179 -13.85 1.13 3.19
N PRO A 180 -14.65 0.06 3.35
CA PRO A 180 -14.13 -1.25 3.77
C PRO A 180 -12.93 -1.72 2.93
N VAL A 181 -12.95 -1.47 1.62
CA VAL A 181 -11.84 -1.82 0.72
C VAL A 181 -10.59 -1.00 1.04
N ILE A 182 -10.74 0.31 1.29
CA ILE A 182 -9.63 1.19 1.67
C ILE A 182 -9.06 0.77 3.03
N ARG A 183 -9.91 0.53 4.04
CA ARG A 183 -9.47 0.11 5.38
C ARG A 183 -8.65 -1.17 5.30
N ARG A 184 -9.14 -2.17 4.57
CA ARG A 184 -8.42 -3.42 4.33
C ARG A 184 -7.07 -3.19 3.66
N VAL A 185 -7.01 -2.42 2.55
CA VAL A 185 -5.76 -2.16 1.82
C VAL A 185 -4.76 -1.40 2.69
N ALA A 186 -5.24 -0.47 3.53
CA ALA A 186 -4.39 0.23 4.48
C ALA A 186 -3.77 -0.74 5.49
N ILE A 187 -4.56 -1.67 6.07
CA ILE A 187 -4.09 -2.72 6.97
C ILE A 187 -3.04 -3.60 6.28
N ASP A 188 -3.35 -4.12 5.08
CA ASP A 188 -2.43 -4.97 4.32
C ASP A 188 -1.11 -4.24 4.04
N THR A 189 -1.16 -2.93 3.75
CA THR A 189 0.02 -2.11 3.49
C THR A 189 0.84 -1.89 4.76
N LEU A 190 0.19 -1.55 5.89
CA LEU A 190 0.83 -1.37 7.20
C LEU A 190 1.52 -2.65 7.68
N ALA A 191 0.87 -3.81 7.48
CA ALA A 191 1.45 -5.10 7.81
C ALA A 191 2.75 -5.37 7.05
N ASN A 192 2.79 -5.02 5.75
CA ASN A 192 3.94 -5.22 4.88
C ASN A 192 5.09 -4.21 5.08
N MET A 193 4.92 -3.20 5.93
CA MET A 193 6.00 -2.25 6.27
C MET A 193 7.08 -2.86 7.17
N GLY A 194 6.81 -4.00 7.81
CA GLY A 194 7.75 -4.67 8.69
C GLY A 194 7.80 -4.05 10.09
N GLU A 195 8.95 -4.16 10.76
CA GLU A 195 9.14 -3.76 12.16
C GLU A 195 9.09 -2.24 12.36
N GLU A 196 9.41 -1.46 11.33
CA GLU A 196 9.37 0.00 11.38
C GLU A 196 7.96 0.56 11.59
N ALA A 197 6.93 -0.28 11.46
CA ALA A 197 5.53 0.04 11.73
C ALA A 197 4.95 -0.81 12.87
N ASP A 198 5.74 -1.19 13.88
CA ASP A 198 5.22 -1.94 15.02
C ASP A 198 4.40 -1.05 15.98
N ASP A 199 4.60 0.25 15.92
CA ASP A 199 3.81 1.24 16.66
C ASP A 199 2.34 1.32 16.24
N VAL A 200 1.97 0.72 15.10
CA VAL A 200 0.56 0.62 14.66
C VAL A 200 -0.17 -0.61 15.22
N ILE A 201 0.48 -1.44 16.04
CA ILE A 201 -0.15 -2.64 16.63
C ILE A 201 -1.44 -2.30 17.37
N PRO A 202 -1.53 -1.26 18.22
CA PRO A 202 -2.79 -0.90 18.89
C PRO A 202 -3.92 -0.57 17.90
N ASP A 203 -3.60 0.12 16.80
CA ASP A 203 -4.58 0.44 15.76
C ASP A 203 -5.05 -0.83 15.02
N LEU A 204 -4.15 -1.79 14.75
CA LEU A 204 -4.48 -3.08 14.15
C LEU A 204 -5.36 -3.93 15.06
N VAL A 205 -5.12 -3.89 16.40
CA VAL A 205 -5.97 -4.58 17.37
C VAL A 205 -7.37 -3.96 17.40
N THR A 206 -7.47 -2.63 17.35
CA THR A 206 -8.77 -1.93 17.22
C THR A 206 -9.53 -2.37 15.95
N ALA A 207 -8.84 -2.59 14.83
CA ALA A 207 -9.44 -3.03 13.57
C ALA A 207 -10.01 -4.48 13.64
N LEU A 208 -9.70 -5.27 14.66
CA LEU A 208 -10.33 -6.57 14.89
C LEU A 208 -11.84 -6.46 15.18
N SER A 209 -12.33 -5.31 15.64
CA SER A 209 -13.75 -5.01 15.88
C SER A 209 -14.43 -4.28 14.71
N ASP A 210 -13.81 -4.22 13.51
CA ASP A 210 -14.41 -3.57 12.35
C ASP A 210 -15.75 -4.22 11.97
N PHE A 211 -16.67 -3.42 11.43
CA PHE A 211 -18.00 -3.89 10.99
C PHE A 211 -17.93 -4.79 9.74
N ASP A 212 -16.84 -4.72 8.96
CA ASP A 212 -16.63 -5.54 7.77
C ASP A 212 -15.71 -6.72 8.08
N VAL A 213 -16.21 -7.93 7.84
CA VAL A 213 -15.49 -9.18 8.13
C VAL A 213 -14.17 -9.33 7.38
N ASN A 214 -14.04 -8.73 6.18
CA ASN A 214 -12.79 -8.78 5.43
C ASN A 214 -11.73 -7.85 6.03
N VAL A 215 -12.16 -6.76 6.68
CA VAL A 215 -11.28 -5.86 7.43
C VAL A 215 -10.81 -6.54 8.71
N GLN A 216 -11.73 -7.20 9.45
CA GLN A 216 -11.36 -8.00 10.62
C GLN A 216 -10.32 -9.07 10.26
N TRP A 217 -10.55 -9.79 9.15
CA TRP A 217 -9.63 -10.84 8.70
C TRP A 217 -8.25 -10.26 8.32
N ALA A 218 -8.21 -9.12 7.63
CA ALA A 218 -6.96 -8.45 7.32
C ALA A 218 -6.21 -8.03 8.59
N ALA A 219 -6.90 -7.55 9.63
CA ALA A 219 -6.31 -7.21 10.92
C ALA A 219 -5.70 -8.44 11.61
N ILE A 220 -6.42 -9.58 11.61
CA ILE A 220 -5.92 -10.86 12.14
C ILE A 220 -4.61 -11.24 11.42
N GLN A 221 -4.60 -11.21 10.09
CA GLN A 221 -3.40 -11.58 9.31
C GLN A 221 -2.25 -10.59 9.52
N ALA A 222 -2.54 -9.28 9.65
CA ALA A 222 -1.55 -8.27 9.97
C ALA A 222 -0.89 -8.52 11.34
N LEU A 223 -1.68 -8.79 12.36
CA LEU A 223 -1.20 -9.09 13.72
C LEU A 223 -0.43 -10.42 13.75
N ARG A 224 -0.87 -11.44 13.00
CA ARG A 224 -0.09 -12.67 12.80
C ARG A 224 1.29 -12.38 12.26
N MET A 225 1.43 -11.47 11.27
CA MET A 225 2.73 -11.07 10.74
C MET A 225 3.60 -10.31 11.76
N LYS A 226 3.00 -9.66 12.75
CA LYS A 226 3.71 -9.02 13.88
C LYS A 226 4.15 -10.03 14.94
N GLY A 227 3.58 -11.23 14.94
CA GLY A 227 3.95 -12.34 15.80
C GLY A 227 3.87 -11.98 17.30
N ASN A 228 4.91 -12.36 18.04
CA ASN A 228 4.99 -12.14 19.50
C ASN A 228 4.88 -10.66 19.91
N LYS A 229 5.19 -9.71 19.04
CA LYS A 229 5.10 -8.26 19.32
C LYS A 229 3.66 -7.79 19.50
N ALA A 230 2.69 -8.48 18.89
CA ALA A 230 1.27 -8.19 19.05
C ALA A 230 0.67 -8.74 20.35
N VAL A 231 1.30 -9.77 20.94
CA VAL A 231 0.74 -10.53 22.07
C VAL A 231 0.43 -9.65 23.29
N PRO A 232 1.31 -8.74 23.75
CA PRO A 232 1.02 -7.91 24.92
C PRO A 232 -0.23 -7.05 24.77
N GLU A 233 -0.43 -6.44 23.59
CA GLU A 233 -1.59 -5.60 23.31
C GLU A 233 -2.87 -6.42 23.20
N LEU A 234 -2.80 -7.61 22.59
CA LEU A 234 -3.93 -8.54 22.53
C LEU A 234 -4.35 -9.03 23.92
N ILE A 235 -3.39 -9.34 24.81
CA ILE A 235 -3.67 -9.71 26.21
C ILE A 235 -4.37 -8.55 26.94
N TYR A 236 -3.83 -7.32 26.78
CA TYR A 236 -4.41 -6.15 27.43
C TYR A 236 -5.87 -5.93 26.97
N MET A 237 -6.15 -6.04 25.68
CA MET A 237 -7.49 -5.84 25.15
C MET A 237 -8.45 -7.00 25.47
N LEU A 238 -7.95 -8.21 25.72
CA LEU A 238 -8.78 -9.35 26.12
C LEU A 238 -9.45 -9.12 27.47
N GLU A 239 -8.89 -8.26 28.33
CA GLU A 239 -9.45 -7.95 29.67
C GLU A 239 -10.78 -7.17 29.62
N TYR A 240 -11.11 -6.55 28.45
CA TYR A 240 -12.33 -5.75 28.33
C TYR A 240 -13.59 -6.54 27.98
N ASP A 241 -13.46 -7.83 27.65
CA ASP A 241 -14.58 -8.76 27.35
C ASP A 241 -15.62 -8.17 26.36
N ASP A 242 -15.15 -7.67 25.22
CA ASP A 242 -15.98 -7.06 24.19
C ASP A 242 -16.47 -8.11 23.19
N ASP A 243 -17.79 -8.17 22.95
CA ASP A 243 -18.43 -9.19 22.11
C ASP A 243 -17.95 -9.21 20.64
N LEU A 244 -17.47 -8.09 20.11
CA LEU A 244 -16.93 -8.01 18.75
C LEU A 244 -15.43 -8.28 18.70
N LEU A 245 -14.71 -7.85 19.74
CA LEU A 245 -13.25 -7.88 19.79
C LEU A 245 -12.72 -9.22 20.31
N THR A 246 -13.27 -9.73 21.42
CA THR A 246 -12.79 -10.94 22.11
C THR A 246 -12.71 -12.16 21.18
N PRO A 247 -13.73 -12.50 20.36
CA PRO A 247 -13.61 -13.66 19.48
C PRO A 247 -12.46 -13.53 18.46
N ASN A 248 -12.21 -12.32 17.96
CA ASN A 248 -11.16 -12.08 16.98
C ASN A 248 -9.77 -12.01 17.61
N ILE A 249 -9.64 -11.58 18.87
CA ILE A 249 -8.41 -11.72 19.65
C ILE A 249 -8.05 -13.20 19.82
N LEU A 250 -9.00 -14.03 20.24
CA LEU A 250 -8.78 -15.46 20.43
C LEU A 250 -8.35 -16.15 19.13
N LYS A 251 -9.00 -15.83 18.02
CA LYS A 251 -8.57 -16.28 16.69
C LYS A 251 -7.17 -15.80 16.32
N THR A 252 -6.84 -14.55 16.68
CA THR A 252 -5.52 -14.00 16.41
C THR A 252 -4.43 -14.74 17.16
N PHE A 253 -4.65 -15.14 18.41
CA PHE A 253 -3.71 -15.99 19.14
C PHE A 253 -3.51 -17.34 18.45
N ALA A 254 -4.58 -17.96 17.96
CA ALA A 254 -4.48 -19.21 17.20
C ALA A 254 -3.64 -19.02 15.90
N GLU A 255 -3.88 -17.93 15.18
CA GLU A 255 -3.13 -17.60 13.95
C GLU A 255 -1.66 -17.27 14.21
N ILE A 256 -1.32 -16.62 15.33
CA ILE A 256 0.06 -16.36 15.76
C ILE A 256 0.75 -17.69 16.15
N GLY A 257 0.01 -18.63 16.71
CA GLY A 257 0.50 -19.94 17.08
C GLY A 257 1.57 -19.89 18.18
N ASN A 258 2.65 -20.63 18.00
CA ASN A 258 3.68 -20.83 19.02
C ASN A 258 4.37 -19.54 19.52
N GLU A 259 4.29 -18.44 18.77
CA GLU A 259 4.81 -17.15 19.22
C GLU A 259 3.90 -16.45 20.27
N ALA A 260 2.67 -16.95 20.47
CA ALA A 260 1.72 -16.42 21.45
C ALA A 260 1.81 -17.10 22.83
N LYS A 261 2.93 -17.72 23.21
CA LYS A 261 3.11 -18.45 24.46
C LYS A 261 2.79 -17.63 25.71
N ASP A 262 3.07 -16.33 25.67
CA ASP A 262 2.82 -15.44 26.81
C ASP A 262 1.31 -15.29 27.12
N ALA A 263 0.43 -15.61 26.15
CA ALA A 263 -1.02 -15.57 26.30
C ALA A 263 -1.61 -16.85 26.98
N VAL A 264 -0.83 -17.91 27.17
CA VAL A 264 -1.33 -19.21 27.65
C VAL A 264 -2.14 -19.08 28.97
N ASN A 265 -1.65 -18.31 29.92
CA ASN A 265 -2.37 -18.15 31.23
C ASN A 265 -3.72 -17.42 31.02
N ASN A 266 -3.80 -16.43 30.16
CA ASN A 266 -5.04 -15.72 29.85
C ASN A 266 -6.01 -16.63 29.09
N LEU A 267 -5.51 -17.47 28.18
CA LEU A 267 -6.33 -18.45 27.45
C LEU A 267 -6.88 -19.55 28.37
N LEU A 268 -6.12 -19.98 29.40
CA LEU A 268 -6.62 -20.91 30.40
C LEU A 268 -7.80 -20.32 31.22
N VAL A 269 -7.75 -19.02 31.54
CA VAL A 269 -8.88 -18.33 32.18
C VAL A 269 -10.08 -18.30 31.21
N MET A 270 -9.86 -18.09 29.94
CA MET A 270 -10.92 -18.06 28.93
C MET A 270 -11.59 -19.43 28.70
N LEU A 271 -10.97 -20.56 29.08
CA LEU A 271 -11.62 -21.87 29.05
C LEU A 271 -12.77 -21.99 30.08
N GLU A 272 -12.79 -21.16 31.12
CA GLU A 272 -13.81 -21.13 32.15
C GLU A 272 -14.85 -20.02 31.90
N HIS A 273 -14.78 -19.31 30.79
CA HIS A 273 -15.65 -18.19 30.47
C HIS A 273 -17.10 -18.65 30.28
N ASP A 274 -18.09 -17.82 30.66
CA ASP A 274 -19.52 -18.12 30.51
C ASP A 274 -19.93 -18.39 29.07
N ASN A 275 -19.38 -17.65 28.11
CA ASN A 275 -19.66 -17.82 26.70
C ASN A 275 -18.98 -19.07 26.11
N PRO A 276 -19.78 -20.09 25.64
CA PRO A 276 -19.20 -21.33 25.11
C PRO A 276 -18.38 -21.14 23.83
N GLN A 277 -18.65 -20.09 23.05
CA GLN A 277 -17.85 -19.77 21.87
C GLN A 277 -16.43 -19.34 22.25
N TYR A 278 -16.29 -18.56 23.34
CA TYR A 278 -14.97 -18.11 23.80
C TYR A 278 -14.16 -19.29 24.37
N ARG A 279 -14.82 -20.18 25.07
CA ARG A 279 -14.15 -21.42 25.56
C ARG A 279 -13.61 -22.25 24.40
N ALA A 280 -14.40 -22.42 23.33
CA ALA A 280 -13.98 -23.17 22.14
C ALA A 280 -12.80 -22.50 21.39
N LEU A 281 -12.84 -21.18 21.21
CA LEU A 281 -11.77 -20.42 20.56
C LEU A 281 -10.49 -20.41 21.41
N ALA A 282 -10.61 -20.34 22.75
CA ALA A 282 -9.46 -20.42 23.64
C ALA A 282 -8.80 -21.80 23.59
N ALA A 283 -9.60 -22.89 23.54
CA ALA A 283 -9.08 -24.24 23.36
C ALA A 283 -8.35 -24.40 22.02
N GLU A 284 -8.90 -23.85 20.91
CA GLU A 284 -8.27 -23.85 19.62
C GLU A 284 -6.92 -23.10 19.66
N ALA A 285 -6.89 -21.89 20.24
CA ALA A 285 -5.67 -21.11 20.39
C ALA A 285 -4.59 -21.83 21.19
N LEU A 286 -4.96 -22.48 22.31
CA LEU A 286 -4.02 -23.29 23.09
C LEU A 286 -3.46 -24.47 22.30
N GLY A 287 -4.30 -25.08 21.43
CA GLY A 287 -3.88 -26.16 20.55
C GLY A 287 -2.84 -25.70 19.53
N GLU A 288 -3.06 -24.55 18.89
CA GLU A 288 -2.16 -23.98 17.87
C GLU A 288 -0.85 -23.43 18.49
N ILE A 289 -0.90 -22.92 19.72
CA ILE A 289 0.31 -22.53 20.47
C ILE A 289 1.19 -23.74 20.74
N GLY A 290 0.59 -24.91 20.96
CA GLY A 290 1.30 -26.20 21.02
C GLY A 290 2.20 -26.37 22.24
N GLU A 291 1.98 -25.63 23.33
CA GLU A 291 2.72 -25.82 24.59
C GLU A 291 2.15 -27.01 25.41
N PRO A 292 2.83 -28.17 25.41
CA PRO A 292 2.36 -29.32 26.15
C PRO A 292 2.57 -29.09 27.66
N SER A 293 1.58 -28.62 28.38
CA SER A 293 1.61 -28.55 29.81
C SER A 293 0.52 -29.44 30.44
N ARG A 294 0.80 -30.03 31.60
CA ARG A 294 -0.21 -30.79 32.38
C ARG A 294 -1.42 -29.92 32.70
N GLN A 295 -1.20 -28.63 32.91
CA GLN A 295 -2.25 -27.67 33.23
C GLN A 295 -3.21 -27.52 32.05
N ILE A 296 -2.70 -27.35 30.83
CA ILE A 296 -3.54 -27.26 29.62
C ILE A 296 -4.35 -28.55 29.45
N ILE A 297 -3.71 -29.73 29.57
CA ILE A 297 -4.39 -31.02 29.40
C ILE A 297 -5.47 -31.24 30.45
N SER A 298 -5.29 -30.76 31.71
CA SER A 298 -6.29 -30.90 32.77
C SER A 298 -7.45 -29.91 32.70
N SER A 299 -7.28 -28.82 31.92
CA SER A 299 -8.29 -27.75 31.75
C SER A 299 -9.13 -27.91 30.47
N LEU A 300 -8.67 -28.72 29.51
CA LEU A 300 -9.41 -29.10 28.31
C LEU A 300 -10.31 -30.32 28.60
#